data_90cfad79f6eaa993c2f1409555231402
#
_entry.id   90cfad79f6eaa993c2f1409555231402
#
_cell.length_a   1.000
_cell.length_b   1.000
_cell.length_c   1.000
_cell.angle_alpha   90.00
_cell.angle_beta   90.00
_cell.angle_gamma   90.00
#
_symmetry.space_group_name_H-M   'P 1'
#
loop_
_entity.id
_entity.type
_entity.pdbx_description
1 polymer ?
#
loop_
_entity_poly.entity_id
_entity_poly.type
_entity_poly.pdbx_seq_one_letter_code
_entity_poly.pdbx_strand_id
1 'polypeptide(L)'
;MESGHGQGKKLGFIAQEMGREINTLGSKSNHAEMQKLVVQMKDELEQIKEQVLNVLLKRYMAGKLIIFSAPSGSGKSTIINFLLKQNLNLHFSISATSRAPRGTEKDGVEYYFLTPDEFRARIAAGDFLEYEEVYTDKYYGTLKSEVERRLMSGDNVIFDVDVVGGCNIKKFYGDRALSVFIQPPSIEDLRSRLEGRGTDAPEVIESRIAKAEFELGFADKFDVIVVNDKLEVAQKEALKVIKEFLKKA
;
A
#
# COMPACT_ATOMS: atom_id res chain seq x y z
N MET A 1 -13.60 4.39 -13.87
CA MET A 1 -12.51 5.37 -13.61
C MET A 1 -11.36 4.97 -14.51
N GLU A 2 -11.03 5.85 -15.49
CA GLU A 2 -9.98 5.55 -16.47
C GLU A 2 -8.64 5.35 -15.80
N SER A 3 -7.99 4.24 -16.13
CA SER A 3 -6.69 3.84 -15.63
C SER A 3 -5.66 4.95 -15.90
N GLY A 4 -4.85 5.29 -14.88
CA GLY A 4 -3.85 6.37 -14.93
C GLY A 4 -2.77 6.26 -16.02
N HIS A 5 -2.74 5.18 -16.80
CA HIS A 5 -1.85 4.99 -17.95
C HIS A 5 -2.16 5.96 -19.11
N GLY A 6 -3.41 6.43 -19.23
CA GLY A 6 -3.79 7.42 -20.26
C GLY A 6 -3.42 8.86 -19.93
N GLN A 7 -3.32 9.22 -18.65
CA GLN A 7 -3.16 10.62 -18.24
C GLN A 7 -1.77 11.18 -18.54
N GLY A 8 -0.70 10.41 -18.35
CA GLY A 8 0.66 10.85 -18.67
C GLY A 8 0.89 11.09 -20.16
N LYS A 9 0.39 10.18 -21.01
CA LYS A 9 0.40 10.36 -22.47
C LYS A 9 -0.43 11.59 -22.88
N LYS A 10 -1.58 11.81 -22.25
CA LYS A 10 -2.46 12.95 -22.49
C LYS A 10 -1.80 14.28 -22.10
N LEU A 11 -1.13 14.34 -20.94
CA LEU A 11 -0.38 15.53 -20.50
C LEU A 11 0.80 15.82 -21.42
N GLY A 12 1.56 14.81 -21.84
CA GLY A 12 2.63 14.95 -22.81
C GLY A 12 2.14 15.49 -24.15
N PHE A 13 1.00 14.97 -24.64
CA PHE A 13 0.37 15.45 -25.86
C PHE A 13 -0.07 16.93 -25.74
N ILE A 14 -0.74 17.29 -24.65
CA ILE A 14 -1.17 18.68 -24.38
C ILE A 14 0.03 19.62 -24.38
N ALA A 15 1.13 19.26 -23.68
CA ALA A 15 2.34 20.08 -23.65
C ALA A 15 2.98 20.22 -25.03
N GLN A 16 2.88 19.22 -25.90
CA GLN A 16 3.36 19.28 -27.27
C GLN A 16 2.51 20.22 -28.15
N GLU A 17 1.17 20.16 -28.03
CA GLU A 17 0.28 21.07 -28.75
C GLU A 17 0.46 22.52 -28.28
N MET A 18 0.58 22.77 -26.97
CA MET A 18 0.90 24.09 -26.45
C MET A 18 2.18 24.65 -27.08
N GLY A 19 3.23 23.82 -27.23
CA GLY A 19 4.49 24.22 -27.87
C GLY A 19 4.31 24.60 -29.33
N ARG A 20 3.45 23.90 -30.07
CA ARG A 20 3.11 24.24 -31.46
C ARG A 20 2.41 25.60 -31.57
N GLU A 21 1.41 25.85 -30.72
CA GLU A 21 0.68 27.11 -30.70
C GLU A 21 1.59 28.31 -30.33
N ILE A 22 2.45 28.14 -29.31
CA ILE A 22 3.44 29.16 -28.91
C ILE A 22 4.38 29.47 -30.06
N ASN A 23 4.87 28.45 -30.82
CA ASN A 23 5.72 28.66 -31.97
C ASN A 23 4.98 29.39 -33.10
N THR A 24 3.72 29.09 -33.32
CA THR A 24 2.87 29.74 -34.32
C THR A 24 2.64 31.20 -33.99
N LEU A 25 2.41 31.53 -32.72
CA LEU A 25 2.33 32.93 -32.25
C LEU A 25 3.65 33.68 -32.51
N GLY A 26 4.79 33.06 -32.16
CA GLY A 26 6.09 33.65 -32.37
C GLY A 26 6.43 33.92 -33.84
N SER A 27 6.04 33.00 -34.73
CA SER A 27 6.31 33.17 -36.19
C SER A 27 5.42 34.20 -36.87
N LYS A 28 4.25 34.49 -36.33
CA LYS A 28 3.29 35.46 -36.90
C LYS A 28 3.41 36.84 -36.31
N SER A 29 4.17 37.04 -35.25
CA SER A 29 4.33 38.33 -34.58
C SER A 29 5.65 39.01 -34.91
N ASN A 30 5.57 40.21 -35.45
CA ASN A 30 6.73 41.08 -35.69
C ASN A 30 6.95 42.13 -34.58
N HIS A 31 6.25 42.03 -33.45
CA HIS A 31 6.32 42.99 -32.36
C HIS A 31 7.30 42.51 -31.28
N ALA A 32 8.26 43.35 -30.88
CA ALA A 32 9.33 42.96 -29.97
C ALA A 32 8.85 42.47 -28.58
N GLU A 33 7.79 43.10 -28.03
CA GLU A 33 7.20 42.66 -26.75
C GLU A 33 6.51 41.31 -26.88
N MET A 34 5.83 41.04 -27.99
CA MET A 34 5.25 39.72 -28.26
C MET A 34 6.32 38.65 -28.37
N GLN A 35 7.47 38.95 -29.00
CA GLN A 35 8.60 38.02 -29.07
C GLN A 35 9.18 37.70 -27.67
N LYS A 36 9.25 38.66 -26.77
CA LYS A 36 9.65 38.44 -25.36
C LYS A 36 8.68 37.51 -24.63
N LEU A 37 7.36 37.74 -24.78
CA LEU A 37 6.34 36.90 -24.19
C LEU A 37 6.41 35.48 -24.73
N VAL A 38 6.62 35.28 -26.03
CA VAL A 38 6.78 33.95 -26.63
C VAL A 38 7.97 33.20 -26.04
N VAL A 39 9.11 33.90 -25.80
CA VAL A 39 10.26 33.27 -25.12
C VAL A 39 9.90 32.85 -23.69
N GLN A 40 9.27 33.72 -22.91
CA GLN A 40 8.84 33.41 -21.56
C GLN A 40 7.86 32.21 -21.54
N MET A 41 6.88 32.19 -22.44
CA MET A 41 5.94 31.06 -22.56
C MET A 41 6.65 29.73 -22.90
N LYS A 42 7.71 29.78 -23.71
CA LYS A 42 8.53 28.58 -24.00
C LYS A 42 9.27 28.08 -22.77
N ASP A 43 9.88 28.98 -22.03
CA ASP A 43 10.63 28.65 -20.81
C ASP A 43 9.70 28.04 -19.76
N GLU A 44 8.52 28.61 -19.54
CA GLU A 44 7.50 28.06 -18.64
C GLU A 44 6.97 26.69 -19.12
N LEU A 45 6.79 26.52 -20.44
CA LEU A 45 6.36 25.25 -20.99
C LEU A 45 7.41 24.14 -20.80
N GLU A 46 8.70 24.45 -20.94
CA GLU A 46 9.77 23.49 -20.66
C GLU A 46 9.81 23.10 -19.18
N GLN A 47 9.61 24.05 -18.26
CA GLN A 47 9.48 23.75 -16.82
C GLN A 47 8.28 22.84 -16.54
N ILE A 48 7.12 23.09 -17.17
CA ILE A 48 5.95 22.22 -17.05
C ILE A 48 6.25 20.80 -17.57
N LYS A 49 6.92 20.68 -18.72
CA LYS A 49 7.32 19.36 -19.27
C LYS A 49 8.25 18.61 -18.33
N GLU A 50 9.22 19.30 -17.77
CA GLU A 50 10.16 18.73 -16.80
C GLU A 50 9.42 18.23 -15.54
N GLN A 51 8.51 19.04 -14.99
CA GLN A 51 7.70 18.64 -13.82
C GLN A 51 6.79 17.44 -14.14
N VAL A 52 6.16 17.44 -15.30
CA VAL A 52 5.33 16.29 -15.76
C VAL A 52 6.19 15.03 -15.89
N LEU A 53 7.37 15.15 -16.49
CA LEU A 53 8.32 14.04 -16.65
C LEU A 53 8.80 13.54 -15.28
N ASN A 54 9.13 14.43 -14.34
CA ASN A 54 9.56 14.09 -12.99
C ASN A 54 8.44 13.36 -12.21
N VAL A 55 7.19 13.82 -12.32
CA VAL A 55 6.04 13.14 -11.73
C VAL A 55 5.83 11.74 -12.33
N LEU A 56 5.96 11.61 -13.65
CA LEU A 56 5.86 10.33 -14.34
C LEU A 56 7.00 9.38 -13.96
N LEU A 57 8.24 9.86 -13.92
CA LEU A 57 9.41 9.06 -13.50
C LEU A 57 9.30 8.63 -12.04
N LYS A 58 8.91 9.52 -11.12
CA LYS A 58 8.64 9.16 -9.72
C LYS A 58 7.57 8.08 -9.61
N ARG A 59 6.51 8.16 -10.41
CA ARG A 59 5.45 7.12 -10.44
C ARG A 59 5.95 5.79 -11.02
N TYR A 60 6.86 5.82 -11.99
CA TYR A 60 7.45 4.63 -12.62
C TYR A 60 8.50 3.96 -11.73
N MET A 61 9.23 4.75 -10.93
CA MET A 61 10.24 4.29 -9.97
C MET A 61 9.66 4.06 -8.55
N ALA A 62 8.37 4.34 -8.34
CA ALA A 62 7.74 4.14 -7.07
C ALA A 62 7.68 2.65 -6.71
N GLY A 63 7.96 2.33 -5.45
CA GLY A 63 7.77 0.98 -4.92
C GLY A 63 6.33 0.50 -5.04
N LYS A 64 6.11 -0.77 -4.76
CA LYS A 64 4.81 -1.45 -4.83
C LYS A 64 4.36 -1.91 -3.45
N LEU A 65 3.08 -2.21 -3.34
CA LEU A 65 2.47 -2.64 -2.08
C LEU A 65 2.11 -4.11 -2.14
N ILE A 66 2.38 -4.82 -1.06
CA ILE A 66 1.96 -6.21 -0.86
C ILE A 66 1.13 -6.26 0.41
N ILE A 67 -0.13 -6.65 0.28
CA ILE A 67 -1.11 -6.68 1.35
C ILE A 67 -1.36 -8.13 1.73
N PHE A 68 -1.11 -8.48 2.98
CA PHE A 68 -1.42 -9.79 3.52
C PHE A 68 -2.58 -9.71 4.49
N SER A 69 -3.56 -10.59 4.29
CA SER A 69 -4.63 -10.85 5.25
C SER A 69 -4.82 -12.35 5.43
N ALA A 70 -5.23 -12.74 6.60
CA ALA A 70 -5.46 -14.15 6.93
C ALA A 70 -6.17 -14.28 8.26
N PRO A 71 -6.89 -15.36 8.49
CA PRO A 71 -7.34 -15.76 9.82
C PRO A 71 -6.18 -15.94 10.80
N SER A 72 -6.45 -15.62 12.06
CA SER A 72 -5.47 -15.84 13.14
C SER A 72 -5.10 -17.34 13.22
N GLY A 73 -3.80 -17.63 13.13
CA GLY A 73 -3.34 -19.03 13.12
C GLY A 73 -3.02 -19.61 11.74
N SER A 74 -3.34 -18.91 10.65
CA SER A 74 -3.06 -19.37 9.28
C SER A 74 -1.57 -19.32 8.88
N GLY A 75 -0.67 -18.79 9.72
CA GLY A 75 0.76 -18.73 9.44
C GLY A 75 1.22 -17.48 8.68
N LYS A 76 0.37 -16.44 8.57
CA LYS A 76 0.65 -15.17 7.89
C LYS A 76 2.00 -14.55 8.30
N SER A 77 2.20 -14.32 9.60
CA SER A 77 3.42 -13.67 10.11
C SER A 77 4.69 -14.48 9.81
N THR A 78 4.60 -15.81 9.79
CA THR A 78 5.73 -16.68 9.44
C THR A 78 6.10 -16.51 7.97
N ILE A 79 5.11 -16.43 7.08
CA ILE A 79 5.31 -16.20 5.65
C ILE A 79 5.86 -14.79 5.41
N ILE A 80 5.32 -13.76 6.05
CA ILE A 80 5.80 -12.38 5.96
C ILE A 80 7.27 -12.30 6.41
N ASN A 81 7.63 -12.89 7.55
CA ASN A 81 9.01 -12.90 8.06
C ASN A 81 9.99 -13.62 7.12
N PHE A 82 9.53 -14.66 6.44
CA PHE A 82 10.32 -15.31 5.38
C PHE A 82 10.55 -14.36 4.19
N LEU A 83 9.51 -13.66 3.74
CA LEU A 83 9.57 -12.74 2.59
C LEU A 83 10.45 -11.52 2.87
N LEU A 84 10.40 -10.96 4.08
CA LEU A 84 11.25 -9.83 4.49
C LEU A 84 12.75 -10.17 4.46
N LYS A 85 13.11 -11.45 4.58
CA LYS A 85 14.50 -11.93 4.46
C LYS A 85 14.95 -12.12 3.01
N GLN A 86 14.04 -12.00 2.03
CA GLN A 86 14.38 -12.11 0.62
C GLN A 86 14.89 -10.76 0.08
N ASN A 87 15.73 -10.80 -0.94
CA ASN A 87 16.26 -9.58 -1.57
C ASN A 87 15.21 -8.95 -2.52
N LEU A 88 14.14 -8.40 -1.97
CA LEU A 88 13.01 -7.80 -2.70
C LEU A 88 12.77 -6.32 -2.35
N ASN A 89 13.66 -5.70 -1.58
CA ASN A 89 13.48 -4.35 -1.03
C ASN A 89 12.10 -4.17 -0.36
N LEU A 90 11.70 -5.19 0.45
CA LEU A 90 10.44 -5.18 1.19
C LEU A 90 10.65 -4.57 2.57
N HIS A 91 9.79 -3.61 2.91
CA HIS A 91 9.77 -2.96 4.22
C HIS A 91 8.40 -3.14 4.85
N PHE A 92 8.38 -3.51 6.12
CA PHE A 92 7.12 -3.64 6.85
C PHE A 92 6.48 -2.27 7.07
N SER A 93 5.17 -2.16 6.88
CA SER A 93 4.41 -0.93 7.16
C SER A 93 4.36 -0.71 8.67
N ILE A 94 4.85 0.44 9.13
CA ILE A 94 4.76 0.83 10.54
C ILE A 94 3.42 1.52 10.77
N SER A 95 2.56 0.89 11.59
CA SER A 95 1.26 1.42 11.96
C SER A 95 1.38 2.55 12.99
N ALA A 96 0.41 3.45 13.01
CA ALA A 96 0.20 4.37 14.12
C ALA A 96 -0.71 3.74 15.18
N THR A 97 -0.53 4.11 16.43
CA THR A 97 -1.40 3.69 17.53
C THR A 97 -1.57 4.80 18.55
N SER A 98 -2.73 4.82 19.22
CA SER A 98 -3.01 5.76 20.32
C SER A 98 -2.71 5.18 21.71
N ARG A 99 -2.25 3.92 21.81
CA ARG A 99 -1.79 3.39 23.10
C ARG A 99 -0.40 3.88 23.43
N ALA A 100 -0.07 3.92 24.72
CA ALA A 100 1.28 4.18 25.16
C ALA A 100 2.27 3.07 24.73
N PRO A 101 3.56 3.40 24.49
CA PRO A 101 4.61 2.43 24.25
C PRO A 101 4.70 1.40 25.39
N ARG A 102 5.06 0.16 25.07
CA ARG A 102 5.28 -0.93 26.01
C ARG A 102 6.76 -1.31 26.04
N GLY A 103 7.30 -1.44 27.25
CA GLY A 103 8.67 -1.87 27.42
C GLY A 103 9.66 -1.00 26.65
N THR A 104 10.35 -1.57 25.68
CA THR A 104 11.40 -0.94 24.88
C THR A 104 10.92 -0.43 23.50
N GLU A 105 9.64 -0.41 23.25
CA GLU A 105 9.07 0.08 21.97
C GLU A 105 9.44 1.55 21.73
N LYS A 106 9.81 1.88 20.51
CA LYS A 106 10.26 3.23 20.09
C LYS A 106 9.36 3.79 19.01
N ASP A 107 9.13 5.09 19.09
CA ASP A 107 8.39 5.80 18.05
C ASP A 107 9.10 5.71 16.70
N GLY A 108 8.30 5.45 15.64
CA GLY A 108 8.79 5.26 14.27
C GLY A 108 9.52 3.94 14.01
N VAL A 109 9.58 3.03 15.00
CA VAL A 109 10.19 1.70 14.85
C VAL A 109 9.12 0.61 14.91
N GLU A 110 8.50 0.41 16.09
CA GLU A 110 7.41 -0.55 16.23
C GLU A 110 6.06 0.07 15.84
N TYR A 111 5.83 1.30 16.27
CA TYR A 111 4.65 2.09 15.95
C TYR A 111 4.99 3.58 15.86
N TYR A 112 4.12 4.36 15.21
CA TYR A 112 4.01 5.80 15.44
C TYR A 112 3.03 6.03 16.59
N PHE A 113 3.53 6.49 17.73
CA PHE A 113 2.71 6.69 18.92
C PHE A 113 2.08 8.08 18.90
N LEU A 114 0.75 8.12 18.88
CA LEU A 114 -0.06 9.33 18.89
C LEU A 114 -0.89 9.37 20.18
N THR A 115 -1.31 10.54 20.61
CA THR A 115 -2.38 10.62 21.61
C THR A 115 -3.74 10.27 20.96
N PRO A 116 -4.75 9.85 21.75
CA PRO A 116 -6.09 9.61 21.21
C PRO A 116 -6.67 10.82 20.47
N ASP A 117 -6.42 12.04 20.95
CA ASP A 117 -6.90 13.28 20.32
C ASP A 117 -6.20 13.55 18.99
N GLU A 118 -4.88 13.36 18.92
CA GLU A 118 -4.12 13.45 17.66
C GLU A 118 -4.59 12.40 16.66
N PHE A 119 -4.87 11.18 17.13
CA PHE A 119 -5.36 10.11 16.26
C PHE A 119 -6.72 10.47 15.67
N ARG A 120 -7.67 10.94 16.50
CA ARG A 120 -8.99 11.40 16.05
C ARG A 120 -8.89 12.58 15.08
N ALA A 121 -8.03 13.55 15.36
CA ALA A 121 -7.80 14.69 14.45
C ALA A 121 -7.30 14.21 13.07
N ARG A 122 -6.39 13.24 13.03
CA ARG A 122 -5.91 12.65 11.77
C ARG A 122 -6.96 11.80 11.05
N ILE A 123 -7.86 11.13 11.78
CA ILE A 123 -9.04 10.48 11.18
C ILE A 123 -9.91 11.53 10.48
N ALA A 124 -10.22 12.63 11.16
CA ALA A 124 -11.05 13.71 10.60
C ALA A 124 -10.40 14.38 9.38
N ALA A 125 -9.05 14.46 9.35
CA ALA A 125 -8.28 14.94 8.20
C ALA A 125 -8.20 13.93 7.05
N GLY A 126 -8.61 12.67 7.26
CA GLY A 126 -8.52 11.62 6.25
C GLY A 126 -7.10 11.12 6.00
N ASP A 127 -6.20 11.21 6.99
CA ASP A 127 -4.77 10.87 6.88
C ASP A 127 -4.48 9.36 6.87
N PHE A 128 -5.46 8.54 7.26
CA PHE A 128 -5.29 7.09 7.32
C PHE A 128 -5.77 6.38 6.05
N LEU A 129 -5.07 5.31 5.68
CA LEU A 129 -5.50 4.33 4.67
C LEU A 129 -6.59 3.41 5.22
N GLU A 130 -6.38 2.97 6.44
CA GLU A 130 -7.27 2.19 7.27
C GLU A 130 -7.03 2.52 8.73
N TYR A 131 -8.02 2.33 9.58
CA TYR A 131 -7.89 2.42 11.03
C TYR A 131 -8.99 1.61 11.71
N GLU A 132 -8.73 1.18 12.94
CA GLU A 132 -9.68 0.46 13.79
C GLU A 132 -9.57 0.96 15.23
N GLU A 133 -10.70 1.11 15.89
CA GLU A 133 -10.79 1.29 17.34
C GLU A 133 -10.97 -0.08 18.01
N VAL A 134 -9.88 -0.65 18.50
CA VAL A 134 -9.87 -2.01 19.10
C VAL A 134 -10.47 -2.01 20.51
N TYR A 135 -10.24 -0.94 21.27
CA TYR A 135 -10.85 -0.65 22.58
C TYR A 135 -11.06 0.85 22.68
N THR A 136 -11.91 1.29 23.60
CA THR A 136 -12.18 2.72 23.82
C THR A 136 -10.87 3.53 23.87
N ASP A 137 -10.74 4.50 22.98
CA ASP A 137 -9.56 5.37 22.80
C ASP A 137 -8.25 4.64 22.43
N LYS A 138 -8.33 3.37 22.04
CA LYS A 138 -7.15 2.61 21.55
C LYS A 138 -7.30 2.31 20.07
N TYR A 139 -6.73 3.18 19.29
CA TYR A 139 -6.74 3.13 17.83
C TYR A 139 -5.45 2.51 17.28
N TYR A 140 -5.59 1.86 16.14
CA TYR A 140 -4.50 1.44 15.28
C TYR A 140 -4.84 1.83 13.85
N GLY A 141 -3.84 2.18 13.04
CA GLY A 141 -4.09 2.52 11.65
C GLY A 141 -2.82 2.81 10.87
N THR A 142 -2.94 2.89 9.57
CA THR A 142 -1.82 3.11 8.64
C THR A 142 -1.87 4.50 8.05
N LEU A 143 -0.84 5.30 8.30
CA LEU A 143 -0.73 6.67 7.78
C LEU A 143 -0.39 6.67 6.29
N LYS A 144 -1.18 7.38 5.47
CA LYS A 144 -0.94 7.58 4.03
C LYS A 144 0.43 8.18 3.76
N SER A 145 0.81 9.21 4.53
CA SER A 145 2.07 9.93 4.34
C SER A 145 3.30 9.03 4.50
N GLU A 146 3.27 8.10 5.44
CA GLU A 146 4.39 7.17 5.66
C GLU A 146 4.52 6.17 4.52
N VAL A 147 3.40 5.63 4.06
CA VAL A 147 3.38 4.70 2.94
C VAL A 147 3.87 5.37 1.65
N GLU A 148 3.34 6.56 1.34
CA GLU A 148 3.76 7.31 0.15
C GLU A 148 5.24 7.71 0.21
N ARG A 149 5.74 8.11 1.38
CA ARG A 149 7.16 8.41 1.56
C ARG A 149 8.05 7.22 1.18
N ARG A 150 7.72 6.02 1.66
CA ARG A 150 8.47 4.79 1.33
C ARG A 150 8.36 4.42 -0.14
N LEU A 151 7.17 4.47 -0.70
CA LEU A 151 6.96 4.20 -2.12
C LEU A 151 7.77 5.15 -3.01
N MET A 152 7.82 6.45 -2.67
CA MET A 152 8.62 7.44 -3.40
C MET A 152 10.13 7.19 -3.30
N SER A 153 10.59 6.53 -2.24
CA SER A 153 11.99 6.10 -2.09
C SER A 153 12.31 4.84 -2.90
N GLY A 154 11.32 4.24 -3.58
CA GLY A 154 11.47 2.99 -4.32
C GLY A 154 11.36 1.74 -3.46
N ASP A 155 10.98 1.88 -2.18
CA ASP A 155 10.76 0.75 -1.30
C ASP A 155 9.44 0.05 -1.60
N ASN A 156 9.43 -1.27 -1.55
CA ASN A 156 8.20 -2.05 -1.56
C ASN A 156 7.67 -2.17 -0.14
N VAL A 157 6.39 -1.90 0.06
CA VAL A 157 5.78 -1.91 1.40
C VAL A 157 4.89 -3.14 1.58
N ILE A 158 5.11 -3.87 2.67
CA ILE A 158 4.31 -5.04 3.05
C ILE A 158 3.41 -4.70 4.23
N PHE A 159 2.14 -5.08 4.13
CA PHE A 159 1.11 -4.88 5.15
C PHE A 159 0.68 -6.21 5.76
N ASP A 160 0.51 -6.21 7.06
CA ASP A 160 -0.17 -7.25 7.84
C ASP A 160 -1.45 -6.63 8.44
N VAL A 161 -2.57 -6.77 7.73
CA VAL A 161 -3.85 -6.13 8.09
C VAL A 161 -4.99 -7.14 8.08
N ASP A 162 -6.12 -6.78 8.69
CA ASP A 162 -7.34 -7.57 8.57
C ASP A 162 -7.92 -7.53 7.14
N VAL A 163 -8.97 -8.30 6.89
CA VAL A 163 -9.55 -8.44 5.55
C VAL A 163 -10.21 -7.15 5.06
N VAL A 164 -10.79 -6.35 5.96
CA VAL A 164 -11.47 -5.10 5.60
C VAL A 164 -10.44 -4.04 5.27
N GLY A 165 -9.41 -3.89 6.12
CA GLY A 165 -8.27 -3.00 5.87
C GLY A 165 -7.56 -3.36 4.57
N GLY A 166 -7.32 -4.66 4.33
CA GLY A 166 -6.71 -5.14 3.10
C GLY A 166 -7.49 -4.76 1.84
N CYS A 167 -8.80 -4.95 1.85
CA CYS A 167 -9.68 -4.53 0.75
C CYS A 167 -9.67 -3.00 0.54
N ASN A 168 -9.65 -2.22 1.62
CA ASN A 168 -9.61 -0.75 1.54
C ASN A 168 -8.30 -0.25 0.94
N ILE A 169 -7.16 -0.79 1.38
CA ILE A 169 -5.84 -0.47 0.82
C ILE A 169 -5.77 -0.86 -0.66
N LYS A 170 -6.24 -2.06 -1.02
CA LYS A 170 -6.30 -2.51 -2.42
C LYS A 170 -7.15 -1.58 -3.28
N LYS A 171 -8.32 -1.18 -2.80
CA LYS A 171 -9.22 -0.25 -3.50
C LYS A 171 -8.55 1.11 -3.73
N PHE A 172 -7.77 1.60 -2.76
CA PHE A 172 -7.08 2.90 -2.85
C PHE A 172 -5.92 2.88 -3.85
N TYR A 173 -5.09 1.83 -3.84
CA TYR A 173 -3.87 1.74 -4.65
C TYR A 173 -4.05 1.02 -5.99
N GLY A 174 -5.14 0.28 -6.18
CA GLY A 174 -5.44 -0.43 -7.44
C GLY A 174 -4.31 -1.37 -7.86
N ASP A 175 -3.82 -1.19 -9.09
CA ASP A 175 -2.80 -2.05 -9.70
C ASP A 175 -1.38 -1.88 -9.09
N ARG A 176 -1.16 -0.85 -8.27
CA ARG A 176 0.08 -0.68 -7.49
C ARG A 176 0.16 -1.61 -6.28
N ALA A 177 -0.92 -2.26 -5.91
CA ALA A 177 -1.01 -3.15 -4.78
C ALA A 177 -1.37 -4.58 -5.21
N LEU A 178 -0.67 -5.56 -4.65
CA LEU A 178 -1.02 -6.98 -4.70
C LEU A 178 -1.62 -7.38 -3.37
N SER A 179 -2.85 -7.89 -3.37
CA SER A 179 -3.50 -8.43 -2.19
C SER A 179 -3.41 -9.95 -2.17
N VAL A 180 -2.89 -10.50 -1.06
CA VAL A 180 -2.65 -11.93 -0.86
C VAL A 180 -3.38 -12.39 0.37
N PHE A 181 -4.24 -13.38 0.23
CA PHE A 181 -4.93 -14.01 1.34
C PHE A 181 -4.25 -15.35 1.69
N ILE A 182 -3.81 -15.50 2.94
CA ILE A 182 -3.26 -16.77 3.42
C ILE A 182 -4.38 -17.59 4.02
N GLN A 183 -4.71 -18.69 3.36
CA GLN A 183 -5.80 -19.58 3.73
C GLN A 183 -5.28 -20.82 4.46
N PRO A 184 -5.84 -21.23 5.60
CA PRO A 184 -5.60 -22.55 6.15
C PRO A 184 -6.24 -23.62 5.25
N PRO A 185 -5.78 -24.89 5.28
CA PRO A 185 -6.39 -25.96 4.49
C PRO A 185 -7.86 -26.19 4.83
N SER A 186 -8.18 -26.13 6.12
CA SER A 186 -9.55 -26.26 6.65
C SER A 186 -9.72 -25.47 7.96
N ILE A 187 -10.95 -25.34 8.44
CA ILE A 187 -11.26 -24.79 9.76
C ILE A 187 -10.77 -25.74 10.87
N GLU A 188 -10.85 -27.03 10.64
CA GLU A 188 -10.37 -28.07 11.57
C GLU A 188 -8.86 -27.99 11.76
N ASP A 189 -8.11 -27.84 10.68
CA ASP A 189 -6.65 -27.60 10.74
C ASP A 189 -6.31 -26.33 11.49
N LEU A 190 -7.08 -25.24 11.24
CA LEU A 190 -6.89 -24.00 11.95
C LEU A 190 -7.13 -24.14 13.45
N ARG A 191 -8.20 -24.84 13.85
CA ARG A 191 -8.51 -25.17 15.24
C ARG A 191 -7.36 -25.94 15.88
N SER A 192 -6.92 -27.02 15.25
CA SER A 192 -5.78 -27.83 15.74
C SER A 192 -4.51 -27.00 15.93
N ARG A 193 -4.23 -26.05 15.03
CA ARG A 193 -3.08 -25.15 15.15
C ARG A 193 -3.22 -24.16 16.30
N LEU A 194 -4.43 -23.67 16.58
CA LEU A 194 -4.69 -22.75 17.71
C LEU A 194 -4.57 -23.49 19.04
N GLU A 195 -5.17 -24.69 19.15
CA GLU A 195 -5.08 -25.57 20.33
C GLU A 195 -3.63 -25.98 20.61
N GLY A 196 -2.89 -26.37 19.56
CA GLY A 196 -1.49 -26.81 19.67
C GLY A 196 -0.52 -25.74 20.16
N ARG A 197 -0.89 -24.45 20.14
CA ARG A 197 -0.10 -23.36 20.75
C ARG A 197 -0.14 -23.34 22.26
N GLY A 198 -1.22 -23.84 22.86
CA GLY A 198 -1.41 -23.92 24.31
C GLY A 198 -1.45 -22.56 25.02
N THR A 199 -1.66 -21.45 24.29
CA THR A 199 -1.62 -20.08 24.84
C THR A 199 -2.99 -19.50 25.10
N ASP A 200 -4.04 -20.06 24.48
CA ASP A 200 -5.39 -19.50 24.52
C ASP A 200 -6.34 -20.44 25.27
N ALA A 201 -7.27 -19.87 26.02
CA ALA A 201 -8.37 -20.62 26.64
C ALA A 201 -9.37 -21.10 25.57
N PRO A 202 -10.13 -22.19 25.83
CA PRO A 202 -11.08 -22.75 24.84
C PRO A 202 -12.07 -21.73 24.28
N GLU A 203 -12.60 -20.85 25.11
CA GLU A 203 -13.55 -19.78 24.69
C GLU A 203 -12.92 -18.78 23.74
N VAL A 204 -11.62 -18.48 23.91
CA VAL A 204 -10.86 -17.62 23.01
C VAL A 204 -10.66 -18.31 21.66
N ILE A 205 -10.41 -19.61 21.65
CA ILE A 205 -10.27 -20.41 20.42
C ILE A 205 -11.60 -20.38 19.64
N GLU A 206 -12.73 -20.61 20.29
CA GLU A 206 -14.05 -20.55 19.63
C GLU A 206 -14.31 -19.16 19.02
N SER A 207 -14.01 -18.09 19.74
CA SER A 207 -14.13 -16.73 19.22
C SER A 207 -13.24 -16.49 17.99
N ARG A 208 -12.01 -17.04 18.00
CA ARG A 208 -11.09 -16.95 16.85
C ARG A 208 -11.56 -17.76 15.64
N ILE A 209 -12.17 -18.93 15.86
CA ILE A 209 -12.74 -19.75 14.79
C ILE A 209 -13.93 -19.03 14.15
N ALA A 210 -14.85 -18.49 14.95
CA ALA A 210 -15.98 -17.72 14.43
C ALA A 210 -15.51 -16.49 13.60
N LYS A 211 -14.46 -15.79 14.07
CA LYS A 211 -13.85 -14.70 13.31
C LYS A 211 -13.19 -15.21 12.02
N ALA A 212 -12.55 -16.38 12.06
CA ALA A 212 -11.90 -16.98 10.90
C ALA A 212 -12.90 -17.32 9.78
N GLU A 213 -14.09 -17.84 10.14
CA GLU A 213 -15.16 -18.09 9.17
C GLU A 213 -15.61 -16.82 8.46
N PHE A 214 -15.75 -15.71 9.19
CA PHE A 214 -16.03 -14.40 8.62
C PHE A 214 -14.91 -13.94 7.69
N GLU A 215 -13.64 -14.06 8.11
CA GLU A 215 -12.48 -13.63 7.33
C GLU A 215 -12.29 -14.47 6.05
N LEU A 216 -12.57 -15.79 6.11
CA LEU A 216 -12.55 -16.68 4.95
C LEU A 216 -13.57 -16.28 3.87
N GLY A 217 -14.71 -15.70 4.26
CA GLY A 217 -15.71 -15.15 3.34
C GLY A 217 -15.21 -13.96 2.50
N PHE A 218 -14.02 -13.45 2.79
CA PHE A 218 -13.37 -12.39 2.00
C PHE A 218 -12.29 -12.89 1.04
N ALA A 219 -11.95 -14.18 1.07
CA ALA A 219 -10.81 -14.72 0.33
C ALA A 219 -10.87 -14.43 -1.18
N ASP A 220 -12.05 -14.50 -1.79
CA ASP A 220 -12.31 -14.24 -3.21
C ASP A 220 -12.18 -12.76 -3.61
N LYS A 221 -12.09 -11.84 -2.63
CA LYS A 221 -11.86 -10.41 -2.88
C LYS A 221 -10.37 -10.06 -3.00
N PHE A 222 -9.49 -11.02 -2.76
CA PHE A 222 -8.05 -10.85 -2.87
C PHE A 222 -7.55 -11.30 -4.25
N ASP A 223 -6.48 -10.67 -4.73
CA ASP A 223 -5.91 -11.00 -6.04
C ASP A 223 -5.35 -12.44 -6.08
N VAL A 224 -4.85 -12.92 -4.95
CA VAL A 224 -4.24 -14.26 -4.84
C VAL A 224 -4.59 -14.89 -3.49
N ILE A 225 -4.94 -16.18 -3.54
CA ILE A 225 -5.10 -17.03 -2.35
C ILE A 225 -3.91 -17.98 -2.31
N VAL A 226 -3.19 -18.00 -1.19
CA VAL A 226 -2.12 -18.95 -0.90
C VAL A 226 -2.57 -19.88 0.19
N VAL A 227 -2.74 -21.17 -0.13
CA VAL A 227 -3.15 -22.19 0.86
C VAL A 227 -1.92 -22.64 1.65
N ASN A 228 -1.93 -22.41 2.97
CA ASN A 228 -0.87 -22.83 3.86
C ASN A 228 -1.17 -24.19 4.50
N ASP A 229 -1.13 -25.24 3.67
CA ASP A 229 -1.10 -26.63 4.13
C ASP A 229 0.31 -26.98 4.64
N LYS A 230 1.33 -26.86 3.76
CA LYS A 230 2.73 -27.01 4.09
C LYS A 230 3.43 -25.66 3.98
N LEU A 231 3.99 -25.19 5.10
CA LEU A 231 4.58 -23.87 5.21
C LEU A 231 5.60 -23.56 4.10
N GLU A 232 6.49 -24.51 3.81
CA GLU A 232 7.55 -24.32 2.79
C GLU A 232 6.99 -24.16 1.37
N VAL A 233 5.86 -24.83 1.07
CA VAL A 233 5.16 -24.70 -0.21
C VAL A 233 4.50 -23.32 -0.30
N ALA A 234 3.76 -22.91 0.74
CA ALA A 234 3.12 -21.61 0.82
C ALA A 234 4.12 -20.46 0.74
N GLN A 235 5.28 -20.58 1.39
CA GLN A 235 6.37 -19.59 1.29
C GLN A 235 6.91 -19.46 -0.14
N LYS A 236 7.14 -20.58 -0.85
CA LYS A 236 7.61 -20.57 -2.24
C LYS A 236 6.57 -19.97 -3.18
N GLU A 237 5.30 -20.31 -2.99
CA GLU A 237 4.20 -19.76 -3.80
C GLU A 237 4.04 -18.25 -3.59
N ALA A 238 3.98 -17.79 -2.34
CA ALA A 238 3.93 -16.36 -2.01
C ALA A 238 5.13 -15.60 -2.62
N LEU A 239 6.35 -16.16 -2.51
CA LEU A 239 7.55 -15.57 -3.08
C LEU A 239 7.47 -15.47 -4.61
N LYS A 240 6.97 -16.52 -5.27
CA LYS A 240 6.79 -16.54 -6.74
C LYS A 240 5.83 -15.44 -7.18
N VAL A 241 4.66 -15.38 -6.59
CA VAL A 241 3.62 -14.40 -6.93
C VAL A 241 4.11 -12.97 -6.72
N ILE A 242 4.79 -12.69 -5.61
CA ILE A 242 5.35 -11.37 -5.33
C ILE A 242 6.44 -11.00 -6.36
N LYS A 243 7.35 -11.91 -6.69
CA LYS A 243 8.37 -11.66 -7.71
C LYS A 243 7.77 -11.36 -9.08
N GLU A 244 6.72 -12.06 -9.46
CA GLU A 244 6.00 -11.80 -10.71
C GLU A 244 5.31 -10.43 -10.69
N PHE A 245 4.69 -10.08 -9.57
CA PHE A 245 4.05 -8.77 -9.39
C PHE A 245 5.07 -7.62 -9.43
N LEU A 246 6.20 -7.75 -8.74
CA LEU A 246 7.23 -6.71 -8.69
C LEU A 246 7.90 -6.48 -10.05
N LYS A 247 7.93 -7.48 -10.95
CA LYS A 247 8.47 -7.37 -12.32
C LYS A 247 7.52 -6.69 -13.31
N LYS A 248 6.22 -6.65 -13.04
CA LYS A 248 5.27 -5.94 -13.91
C LYS A 248 5.60 -4.44 -13.86
N ALA A 249 5.75 -3.80 -15.01
CA ALA A 249 6.00 -2.36 -15.13
C ALA A 249 4.75 -1.54 -14.76
#